data_80f1a47d0e95d1654101735ed6be1bd7
#
_entry.id   80f1a47d0e95d1654101735ed6be1bd7
#
_cell.length_a   1.000
_cell.length_b   1.000
_cell.length_c   1.000
_cell.angle_alpha   90.00
_cell.angle_beta   90.00
_cell.angle_gamma   90.00
#
_symmetry.space_group_name_H-M   'P 1'
#
loop_
_entity.id
_entity.type
_entity.pdbx_description
1 polymer ?
#
loop_
_entity_poly.entity_id
_entity_poly.type
_entity_poly.pdbx_seq_one_letter_code
_entity_poly.pdbx_strand_id
1 'polypeptide(L)'
;MQNVTLVGIDLGKHSFHLHGQDRHGKAVFRKKVNRKQLIEFLATLQACTVVMEACAGAHCMARKLETLGHQVKLISPQFVRPFVKGNKNDFVDAEAICEAASRPSMRFVTPKTESQQTLSALHRVRESLIRDRTKAVNQIHGFLLEFGISLPVGMAVINRLPAVLAEHPLPPHLVGILERLHAHFKYLGEQIGEIDRELGQQLAEDDLGPTPAVDPRRGADHCQRVGRRDGRW
;
A
#
# COMPACT_ATOMS: atom_id res chain seq x y z
N MET A 1 -5.15 15.01 32.64
CA MET A 1 -3.94 14.23 32.23
C MET A 1 -2.92 15.20 31.65
N GLN A 2 -2.30 16.01 32.53
CA GLN A 2 -1.55 17.22 32.12
C GLN A 2 -0.09 16.97 31.64
N ASN A 3 0.40 15.75 31.64
CA ASN A 3 1.84 15.49 31.37
C ASN A 3 2.14 14.49 30.25
N VAL A 4 1.16 14.20 29.37
CA VAL A 4 1.40 13.25 28.26
C VAL A 4 2.03 14.02 27.10
N THR A 5 3.23 13.61 26.68
CA THR A 5 3.93 14.23 25.56
C THR A 5 4.01 13.33 24.33
N LEU A 6 3.94 12.00 24.53
CA LEU A 6 4.02 11.00 23.47
C LEU A 6 2.96 9.91 23.67
N VAL A 7 2.24 9.56 22.62
CA VAL A 7 1.27 8.46 22.61
C VAL A 7 1.60 7.53 21.44
N GLY A 8 1.96 6.30 21.74
CA GLY A 8 2.06 5.21 20.75
C GLY A 8 0.71 4.51 20.61
N ILE A 9 0.31 4.28 19.37
CA ILE A 9 -0.94 3.57 19.07
C ILE A 9 -0.65 2.40 18.15
N ASP A 10 -0.95 1.20 18.62
CA ASP A 10 -1.07 0.02 17.77
C ASP A 10 -2.48 -0.02 17.16
N LEU A 11 -2.53 0.00 15.82
CA LEU A 11 -3.77 0.07 15.03
C LEU A 11 -4.28 -1.33 14.70
N GLY A 12 -5.12 -1.87 15.53
CA GLY A 12 -5.85 -3.09 15.20
C GLY A 12 -7.07 -2.84 14.31
N LYS A 13 -7.70 -3.92 13.85
CA LYS A 13 -8.89 -3.84 12.97
C LYS A 13 -10.10 -3.22 13.70
N HIS A 14 -10.31 -3.63 14.93
CA HIS A 14 -11.48 -3.24 15.75
C HIS A 14 -11.09 -2.66 17.11
N SER A 15 -9.90 -2.98 17.61
CA SER A 15 -9.37 -2.50 18.89
C SER A 15 -8.01 -1.85 18.69
N PHE A 16 -7.78 -0.79 19.42
CA PHE A 16 -6.56 0.02 19.39
C PHE A 16 -5.94 -0.03 20.77
N HIS A 17 -4.63 -0.28 20.82
CA HIS A 17 -3.89 -0.27 22.07
C HIS A 17 -3.03 0.99 22.13
N LEU A 18 -3.16 1.71 23.23
CA LEU A 18 -2.50 2.98 23.46
C LEU A 18 -1.52 2.87 24.61
N HIS A 19 -0.36 3.46 24.41
CA HIS A 19 0.65 3.66 25.44
C HIS A 19 1.03 5.14 25.48
N GLY A 20 0.69 5.83 26.58
CA GLY A 20 1.02 7.22 26.78
C GLY A 20 2.22 7.41 27.70
N GLN A 21 3.15 8.28 27.32
CA GLN A 21 4.37 8.61 28.05
C GLN A 21 4.46 10.10 28.35
N ASP A 22 5.12 10.43 29.46
CA ASP A 22 5.54 11.78 29.79
C ASP A 22 6.87 12.15 29.07
N ARG A 23 7.36 13.37 29.33
CA ARG A 23 8.63 13.88 28.75
C ARG A 23 9.87 13.06 29.17
N HIS A 24 9.78 12.25 30.22
CA HIS A 24 10.86 11.41 30.71
C HIS A 24 10.77 9.96 30.22
N GLY A 25 9.79 9.65 29.34
CA GLY A 25 9.53 8.30 28.84
C GLY A 25 8.80 7.40 29.85
N LYS A 26 8.34 7.94 30.99
CA LYS A 26 7.58 7.18 31.97
C LYS A 26 6.15 6.96 31.51
N ALA A 27 5.65 5.72 31.58
CA ALA A 27 4.29 5.37 31.25
C ALA A 27 3.28 6.13 32.15
N VAL A 28 2.37 6.85 31.54
CA VAL A 28 1.28 7.58 32.20
C VAL A 28 -0.01 6.77 32.12
N PHE A 29 -0.28 6.13 31.00
CA PHE A 29 -1.43 5.24 30.84
C PHE A 29 -1.17 4.14 29.81
N ARG A 30 -1.95 3.06 29.92
CA ARG A 30 -2.15 2.03 28.91
C ARG A 30 -3.66 1.82 28.75
N LYS A 31 -4.17 1.84 27.52
CA LYS A 31 -5.59 1.71 27.24
C LYS A 31 -5.84 0.85 26.01
N LYS A 32 -6.91 0.05 26.08
CA LYS A 32 -7.54 -0.60 24.93
C LYS A 32 -8.85 0.09 24.65
N VAL A 33 -9.07 0.53 23.42
CA VAL A 33 -10.25 1.29 23.00
C VAL A 33 -10.75 0.83 21.64
N ASN A 34 -11.99 1.10 21.30
CA ASN A 34 -12.50 0.97 19.95
C ASN A 34 -12.26 2.29 19.16
N ARG A 35 -12.61 2.29 17.87
CA ARG A 35 -12.37 3.44 16.98
C ARG A 35 -13.03 4.74 17.45
N LYS A 36 -14.27 4.67 17.94
CA LYS A 36 -15.01 5.83 18.46
C LYS A 36 -14.35 6.37 19.72
N GLN A 37 -14.12 5.49 20.68
CA GLN A 37 -13.47 5.80 21.95
C GLN A 37 -12.04 6.35 21.77
N LEU A 38 -11.31 5.92 20.72
CA LEU A 38 -9.98 6.44 20.41
C LEU A 38 -10.02 7.94 20.13
N ILE A 39 -10.92 8.36 19.24
CA ILE A 39 -11.07 9.79 18.87
C ILE A 39 -11.55 10.60 20.08
N GLU A 40 -12.57 10.11 20.79
CA GLU A 40 -13.10 10.78 21.99
C GLU A 40 -12.01 10.95 23.06
N PHE A 41 -11.23 9.90 23.31
CA PHE A 41 -10.16 9.93 24.30
C PHE A 41 -9.03 10.89 23.90
N LEU A 42 -8.56 10.85 22.65
CA LEU A 42 -7.49 11.73 22.19
C LEU A 42 -7.94 13.21 22.17
N ALA A 43 -9.21 13.48 21.88
CA ALA A 43 -9.75 14.83 21.95
C ALA A 43 -9.75 15.41 23.39
N THR A 44 -9.65 14.57 24.43
CA THR A 44 -9.52 15.05 25.84
C THR A 44 -8.09 15.34 26.25
N LEU A 45 -7.09 14.94 25.45
CA LEU A 45 -5.69 15.19 25.75
C LEU A 45 -5.27 16.58 25.26
N GLN A 46 -4.32 17.18 25.94
CA GLN A 46 -3.59 18.31 25.39
C GLN A 46 -2.82 17.89 24.14
N ALA A 47 -2.57 18.84 23.24
CA ALA A 47 -1.77 18.60 22.04
C ALA A 47 -0.45 17.89 22.39
N CYS A 48 -0.24 16.72 21.82
CA CYS A 48 0.93 15.87 22.05
C CYS A 48 1.36 15.20 20.75
N THR A 49 2.52 14.56 20.77
CA THR A 49 2.96 13.74 19.64
C THR A 49 2.26 12.38 19.69
N VAL A 50 1.58 12.02 18.60
CA VAL A 50 0.97 10.69 18.42
C VAL A 50 1.73 9.93 17.35
N VAL A 51 2.10 8.70 17.66
CA VAL A 51 2.89 7.86 16.75
C VAL A 51 2.16 6.54 16.50
N MET A 52 2.15 6.11 15.25
CA MET A 52 1.52 4.86 14.81
C MET A 52 2.41 4.14 13.78
N GLU A 53 2.23 2.85 13.65
CA GLU A 53 2.80 2.15 12.49
C GLU A 53 2.08 2.57 11.20
N ALA A 54 2.85 2.68 10.10
CA ALA A 54 2.35 2.97 8.77
C ALA A 54 1.67 1.74 8.14
N CYS A 55 0.58 1.29 8.75
CA CYS A 55 -0.24 0.17 8.33
C CYS A 55 -1.56 0.62 7.68
N ALA A 56 -2.45 -0.34 7.38
CA ALA A 56 -3.76 -0.05 6.81
C ALA A 56 -4.61 0.83 7.76
N GLY A 57 -5.08 1.97 7.25
CA GLY A 57 -5.87 2.95 8.01
C GLY A 57 -5.05 4.01 8.76
N ALA A 58 -3.72 3.86 8.88
CA ALA A 58 -2.87 4.80 9.60
C ALA A 58 -2.92 6.22 9.03
N HIS A 59 -2.88 6.37 7.72
CA HIS A 59 -2.96 7.71 7.09
C HIS A 59 -4.30 8.42 7.34
N CYS A 60 -5.42 7.69 7.28
CA CYS A 60 -6.73 8.24 7.60
C CYS A 60 -6.81 8.65 9.09
N MET A 61 -6.27 7.80 9.98
CA MET A 61 -6.23 8.11 11.40
C MET A 61 -5.33 9.31 11.68
N ALA A 62 -4.18 9.40 11.02
CA ALA A 62 -3.27 10.53 11.14
C ALA A 62 -3.98 11.85 10.81
N ARG A 63 -4.63 11.95 9.65
CA ARG A 63 -5.38 13.16 9.27
C ARG A 63 -6.44 13.54 10.30
N LYS A 64 -7.17 12.55 10.84
CA LYS A 64 -8.17 12.80 11.89
C LYS A 64 -7.57 13.31 13.20
N LEU A 65 -6.40 12.80 13.59
CA LEU A 65 -5.75 13.23 14.83
C LEU A 65 -5.06 14.60 14.67
N GLU A 66 -4.60 14.92 13.48
CA GLU A 66 -4.08 16.26 13.15
C GLU A 66 -5.18 17.32 13.27
N THR A 67 -6.44 17.03 12.90
CA THR A 67 -7.57 17.97 13.11
C THR A 67 -7.90 18.21 14.58
N LEU A 68 -7.47 17.32 15.49
CA LEU A 68 -7.57 17.52 16.94
C LEU A 68 -6.39 18.30 17.53
N GLY A 69 -5.45 18.74 16.71
CA GLY A 69 -4.28 19.52 17.12
C GLY A 69 -3.07 18.71 17.55
N HIS A 70 -3.08 17.38 17.38
CA HIS A 70 -1.92 16.53 17.68
C HIS A 70 -0.88 16.57 16.55
N GLN A 71 0.40 16.45 16.91
CA GLN A 71 1.45 16.19 15.95
C GLN A 71 1.49 14.68 15.65
N VAL A 72 1.15 14.27 14.44
CA VAL A 72 1.10 12.84 14.09
C VAL A 72 2.33 12.42 13.29
N LYS A 73 2.90 11.28 13.68
CA LYS A 73 4.04 10.66 13.00
C LYS A 73 3.74 9.20 12.70
N LEU A 74 4.12 8.75 11.52
CA LEU A 74 4.01 7.34 11.13
C LEU A 74 5.41 6.72 11.06
N ILE A 75 5.53 5.46 11.51
CA ILE A 75 6.78 4.69 11.43
C ILE A 75 6.54 3.44 10.59
N SER A 76 7.45 3.14 9.67
CA SER A 76 7.39 1.88 8.93
C SER A 76 7.53 0.68 9.88
N PRO A 77 6.69 -0.38 9.76
CA PRO A 77 6.70 -1.53 10.66
C PRO A 77 8.07 -2.19 10.85
N GLN A 78 8.90 -2.19 9.81
CA GLN A 78 10.26 -2.73 9.87
C GLN A 78 11.15 -2.03 10.89
N PHE A 79 10.88 -0.76 11.20
CA PHE A 79 11.66 0.02 12.19
C PHE A 79 11.09 -0.08 13.61
N VAL A 80 9.89 -0.60 13.80
CA VAL A 80 9.28 -0.86 15.12
C VAL A 80 9.68 -2.24 15.65
N ARG A 81 9.75 -3.25 14.76
CA ARG A 81 10.06 -4.64 15.12
C ARG A 81 11.24 -4.83 16.08
N PRO A 82 12.39 -4.14 15.92
CA PRO A 82 13.53 -4.32 16.84
C PRO A 82 13.26 -3.93 18.29
N PHE A 83 12.20 -3.15 18.54
CA PHE A 83 11.82 -2.65 19.87
C PHE A 83 10.72 -3.47 20.54
N VAL A 84 10.14 -4.45 19.85
CA VAL A 84 9.15 -5.36 20.43
C VAL A 84 9.86 -6.34 21.36
N LYS A 85 9.56 -6.27 22.65
CA LYS A 85 10.16 -7.10 23.70
C LYS A 85 9.25 -8.29 24.03
N GLY A 86 9.77 -9.50 23.88
CA GLY A 86 9.13 -10.73 24.37
C GLY A 86 7.96 -11.24 23.51
N ASN A 87 7.05 -11.98 24.13
CA ASN A 87 5.91 -12.58 23.49
C ASN A 87 4.92 -11.51 22.99
N LYS A 88 4.34 -11.74 21.82
CA LYS A 88 3.41 -10.83 21.16
C LYS A 88 2.24 -10.45 22.09
N ASN A 89 2.19 -9.18 22.43
CA ASN A 89 1.11 -8.58 23.21
C ASN A 89 0.88 -7.16 22.67
N ASP A 90 -0.33 -6.86 22.28
CA ASP A 90 -0.71 -5.61 21.63
C ASP A 90 -0.36 -4.34 22.47
N PHE A 91 -0.25 -4.44 23.79
CA PHE A 91 0.24 -3.35 24.64
C PHE A 91 1.76 -3.16 24.56
N VAL A 92 2.51 -4.26 24.34
CA VAL A 92 3.96 -4.22 24.10
C VAL A 92 4.24 -3.59 22.75
N ASP A 93 3.39 -3.83 21.74
CA ASP A 93 3.52 -3.24 20.42
C ASP A 93 3.33 -1.72 20.49
N ALA A 94 2.31 -1.21 21.23
CA ALA A 94 2.14 0.23 21.45
C ALA A 94 3.31 0.89 22.23
N GLU A 95 3.90 0.18 23.19
CA GLU A 95 5.10 0.61 23.90
C GLU A 95 6.32 0.64 22.97
N ALA A 96 6.51 -0.39 22.14
CA ALA A 96 7.58 -0.46 21.15
C ALA A 96 7.53 0.69 20.14
N ILE A 97 6.32 1.11 19.74
CA ILE A 97 6.11 2.28 18.88
C ILE A 97 6.65 3.55 19.57
N CYS A 98 6.37 3.75 20.86
CA CYS A 98 6.91 4.88 21.62
C CYS A 98 8.43 4.83 21.73
N GLU A 99 9.00 3.66 22.04
CA GLU A 99 10.44 3.44 22.13
C GLU A 99 11.13 3.75 20.79
N ALA A 100 10.59 3.24 19.69
CA ALA A 100 11.08 3.53 18.33
C ALA A 100 11.02 5.02 18.02
N ALA A 101 9.92 5.68 18.34
CA ALA A 101 9.71 7.10 18.10
C ALA A 101 10.67 8.02 18.85
N SER A 102 11.15 7.56 20.00
CA SER A 102 12.08 8.31 20.86
C SER A 102 13.51 8.32 20.34
N ARG A 103 13.83 7.52 19.32
CA ARG A 103 15.20 7.45 18.78
C ARG A 103 15.50 8.65 17.87
N PRO A 104 16.61 9.36 18.05
CA PRO A 104 16.98 10.52 17.23
C PRO A 104 17.12 10.22 15.75
N SER A 105 17.52 8.98 15.40
CA SER A 105 17.72 8.54 14.02
C SER A 105 16.46 7.98 13.36
N MET A 106 15.29 8.00 14.04
CA MET A 106 14.06 7.43 13.50
C MET A 106 13.59 8.18 12.27
N ARG A 107 13.28 7.41 11.20
CA ARG A 107 12.71 7.93 9.98
C ARG A 107 11.20 7.79 10.01
N PHE A 108 10.51 8.92 9.92
CA PHE A 108 9.06 8.96 9.89
C PHE A 108 8.53 9.00 8.47
N VAL A 109 7.37 8.38 8.28
CA VAL A 109 6.59 8.46 7.04
C VAL A 109 5.60 9.62 7.18
N THR A 110 5.60 10.53 6.20
CA THR A 110 4.62 11.62 6.16
C THR A 110 3.21 11.08 5.92
N PRO A 111 2.21 11.48 6.71
CA PRO A 111 0.82 11.15 6.43
C PRO A 111 0.43 11.59 5.01
N LYS A 112 -0.19 10.68 4.25
CA LYS A 112 -0.67 10.99 2.90
C LYS A 112 -1.96 11.79 2.97
N THR A 113 -2.10 12.77 2.08
CA THR A 113 -3.38 13.42 1.79
C THR A 113 -4.38 12.42 1.20
N GLU A 114 -5.65 12.79 1.08
CA GLU A 114 -6.66 11.94 0.45
C GLU A 114 -6.37 11.69 -1.03
N SER A 115 -5.94 12.73 -1.76
CA SER A 115 -5.49 12.63 -3.15
C SER A 115 -4.32 11.65 -3.28
N GLN A 116 -3.26 11.81 -2.49
CA GLN A 116 -2.11 10.91 -2.49
C GLN A 116 -2.49 9.46 -2.12
N GLN A 117 -3.49 9.29 -1.25
CA GLN A 117 -3.99 7.95 -0.88
C GLN A 117 -4.76 7.32 -2.05
N THR A 118 -5.57 8.10 -2.75
CA THR A 118 -6.30 7.67 -3.96
C THR A 118 -5.33 7.28 -5.06
N LEU A 119 -4.35 8.12 -5.34
CA LEU A 119 -3.28 7.83 -6.31
C LEU A 119 -2.53 6.53 -5.97
N SER A 120 -2.22 6.32 -4.69
CA SER A 120 -1.59 5.06 -4.24
C SER A 120 -2.50 3.85 -4.43
N ALA A 121 -3.82 4.00 -4.32
CA ALA A 121 -4.79 2.93 -4.57
C ALA A 121 -4.85 2.59 -6.07
N LEU A 122 -4.92 3.60 -6.93
CA LEU A 122 -4.90 3.42 -8.40
C LEU A 122 -3.65 2.66 -8.85
N HIS A 123 -2.47 3.05 -8.37
CA HIS A 123 -1.22 2.34 -8.68
C HIS A 123 -1.25 0.88 -8.24
N ARG A 124 -1.76 0.58 -7.05
CA ARG A 124 -1.86 -0.81 -6.56
C ARG A 124 -2.83 -1.66 -7.37
N VAL A 125 -3.98 -1.10 -7.74
CA VAL A 125 -4.96 -1.79 -8.59
C VAL A 125 -4.37 -2.03 -9.97
N ARG A 126 -3.74 -1.03 -10.59
CA ARG A 126 -3.04 -1.16 -11.86
C ARG A 126 -2.00 -2.29 -11.84
N GLU A 127 -1.16 -2.33 -10.82
CA GLU A 127 -0.14 -3.38 -10.66
C GLU A 127 -0.76 -4.77 -10.53
N SER A 128 -1.88 -4.90 -9.81
CA SER A 128 -2.62 -6.17 -9.72
C SER A 128 -3.14 -6.61 -11.08
N LEU A 129 -3.80 -5.72 -11.82
CA LEU A 129 -4.33 -6.02 -13.17
C LEU A 129 -3.23 -6.43 -14.15
N ILE A 130 -2.05 -5.79 -14.09
CA ILE A 130 -0.89 -6.16 -14.92
C ILE A 130 -0.41 -7.58 -14.58
N ARG A 131 -0.33 -7.92 -13.29
CA ARG A 131 0.03 -9.29 -12.87
C ARG A 131 -0.99 -10.31 -13.33
N ASP A 132 -2.27 -10.02 -13.20
CA ASP A 132 -3.34 -10.91 -13.62
C ASP A 132 -3.35 -11.10 -15.14
N ARG A 133 -3.09 -10.04 -15.93
CA ARG A 133 -2.92 -10.11 -17.38
C ARG A 133 -1.73 -11.00 -17.76
N THR A 134 -0.61 -10.86 -17.10
CA THR A 134 0.57 -11.69 -17.32
C THR A 134 0.28 -13.15 -16.99
N LYS A 135 -0.46 -13.41 -15.91
CA LYS A 135 -0.89 -14.77 -15.53
C LYS A 135 -1.78 -15.39 -16.61
N ALA A 136 -2.74 -14.64 -17.16
CA ALA A 136 -3.60 -15.12 -18.23
C ALA A 136 -2.79 -15.48 -19.49
N VAL A 137 -1.81 -14.64 -19.86
CA VAL A 137 -0.89 -14.92 -20.98
C VAL A 137 -0.11 -16.22 -20.74
N ASN A 138 0.47 -16.40 -19.57
CA ASN A 138 1.23 -17.60 -19.22
C ASN A 138 0.36 -18.85 -19.25
N GLN A 139 -0.90 -18.77 -18.82
CA GLN A 139 -1.84 -19.89 -18.89
C GLN A 139 -2.16 -20.26 -20.34
N ILE A 140 -2.40 -19.28 -21.23
CA ILE A 140 -2.64 -19.53 -22.65
C ILE A 140 -1.44 -20.23 -23.28
N HIS A 141 -0.22 -19.73 -23.04
CA HIS A 141 1.00 -20.34 -23.54
C HIS A 141 1.17 -21.78 -23.01
N GLY A 142 0.98 -21.99 -21.70
CA GLY A 142 1.10 -23.31 -21.10
C GLY A 142 0.11 -24.31 -21.68
N PHE A 143 -1.17 -23.94 -21.81
CA PHE A 143 -2.18 -24.84 -22.37
C PHE A 143 -1.93 -25.18 -23.84
N LEU A 144 -1.51 -24.21 -24.66
CA LEU A 144 -1.19 -24.46 -26.06
C LEU A 144 0.05 -25.37 -26.21
N LEU A 145 1.05 -25.18 -25.34
CA LEU A 145 2.28 -25.97 -25.37
C LEU A 145 2.02 -27.46 -25.09
N GLU A 146 1.06 -27.81 -24.20
CA GLU A 146 0.64 -29.20 -23.95
C GLU A 146 0.05 -29.88 -25.21
N PHE A 147 -0.38 -29.10 -26.20
CA PHE A 147 -0.85 -29.57 -27.50
C PHE A 147 0.17 -29.35 -28.62
N GLY A 148 1.45 -29.11 -28.28
CA GLY A 148 2.54 -28.90 -29.22
C GLY A 148 2.55 -27.57 -29.95
N ILE A 149 1.72 -26.61 -29.54
CA ILE A 149 1.64 -25.30 -30.17
C ILE A 149 2.47 -24.31 -29.35
N SER A 150 3.62 -23.90 -29.90
CA SER A 150 4.49 -22.90 -29.29
C SER A 150 4.25 -21.53 -29.92
N LEU A 151 3.86 -20.56 -29.10
CA LEU A 151 3.68 -19.18 -29.52
C LEU A 151 4.94 -18.37 -29.22
N PRO A 152 5.29 -17.38 -30.05
CA PRO A 152 6.33 -16.40 -29.74
C PRO A 152 6.04 -15.65 -28.44
N VAL A 153 7.10 -15.21 -27.77
CA VAL A 153 6.98 -14.41 -26.54
C VAL A 153 6.39 -13.04 -26.83
N GLY A 154 5.46 -12.60 -26.01
CA GLY A 154 4.93 -11.24 -26.05
C GLY A 154 3.40 -11.17 -26.04
N MET A 155 2.87 -10.04 -25.56
CA MET A 155 1.42 -9.83 -25.44
C MET A 155 0.71 -9.66 -26.80
N ALA A 156 1.42 -9.15 -27.82
CA ALA A 156 0.86 -8.94 -29.16
C ALA A 156 0.41 -10.25 -29.81
N VAL A 157 1.08 -11.35 -29.49
CA VAL A 157 0.75 -12.70 -30.01
C VAL A 157 -0.60 -13.19 -29.50
N ILE A 158 -0.94 -12.83 -28.26
CA ILE A 158 -2.21 -13.24 -27.65
C ILE A 158 -3.42 -12.61 -28.40
N ASN A 159 -3.26 -11.43 -29.00
CA ASN A 159 -4.32 -10.82 -29.83
C ASN A 159 -4.62 -11.65 -31.08
N ARG A 160 -3.66 -12.48 -31.54
CA ARG A 160 -3.81 -13.39 -32.68
C ARG A 160 -4.33 -14.77 -32.30
N LEU A 161 -4.62 -15.00 -31.01
CA LEU A 161 -5.11 -16.30 -30.53
C LEU A 161 -6.29 -16.86 -31.34
N PRO A 162 -7.32 -16.07 -31.74
CA PRO A 162 -8.41 -16.62 -32.56
C PRO A 162 -7.93 -17.24 -33.87
N ALA A 163 -6.94 -16.66 -34.55
CA ALA A 163 -6.34 -17.23 -35.75
C ALA A 163 -5.59 -18.53 -35.46
N VAL A 164 -4.82 -18.57 -34.39
CA VAL A 164 -4.11 -19.78 -33.96
C VAL A 164 -5.10 -20.91 -33.67
N LEU A 165 -6.21 -20.64 -32.99
CA LEU A 165 -7.23 -21.63 -32.68
C LEU A 165 -7.91 -22.19 -33.95
N ALA A 166 -8.06 -21.35 -34.99
CA ALA A 166 -8.62 -21.76 -36.27
C ALA A 166 -7.67 -22.62 -37.11
N GLU A 167 -6.35 -22.44 -36.94
CA GLU A 167 -5.31 -23.16 -37.69
C GLU A 167 -5.02 -24.57 -37.13
N HIS A 168 -5.42 -24.86 -35.87
CA HIS A 168 -5.06 -26.11 -35.19
C HIS A 168 -6.30 -26.89 -34.74
N PRO A 169 -6.35 -28.22 -34.98
CA PRO A 169 -7.47 -29.06 -34.53
C PRO A 169 -7.35 -29.34 -33.03
N LEU A 170 -7.88 -28.45 -32.20
CA LEU A 170 -7.90 -28.56 -30.75
C LEU A 170 -9.23 -29.11 -30.24
N PRO A 171 -9.24 -29.79 -29.05
CA PRO A 171 -10.48 -30.23 -28.43
C PRO A 171 -11.43 -29.07 -28.16
N PRO A 172 -12.75 -29.20 -28.47
CA PRO A 172 -13.69 -28.07 -28.32
C PRO A 172 -13.74 -27.45 -26.92
N HIS A 173 -13.60 -28.28 -25.88
CA HIS A 173 -13.55 -27.76 -24.50
C HIS A 173 -12.31 -26.90 -24.22
N LEU A 174 -11.15 -27.27 -24.81
CA LEU A 174 -9.93 -26.44 -24.66
C LEU A 174 -10.08 -25.13 -25.41
N VAL A 175 -10.62 -25.15 -26.63
CA VAL A 175 -10.92 -23.93 -27.40
C VAL A 175 -11.77 -22.98 -26.56
N GLY A 176 -12.87 -23.47 -25.97
CA GLY A 176 -13.73 -22.64 -25.13
C GLY A 176 -13.04 -22.07 -23.88
N ILE A 177 -12.07 -22.80 -23.29
CA ILE A 177 -11.27 -22.29 -22.18
C ILE A 177 -10.32 -21.17 -22.66
N LEU A 178 -9.64 -21.37 -23.78
CA LEU A 178 -8.70 -20.42 -24.37
C LEU A 178 -9.39 -19.14 -24.81
N GLU A 179 -10.60 -19.24 -25.37
CA GLU A 179 -11.42 -18.09 -25.73
C GLU A 179 -11.83 -17.25 -24.50
N ARG A 180 -12.20 -17.91 -23.39
CA ARG A 180 -12.48 -17.22 -22.11
C ARG A 180 -11.23 -16.52 -21.56
N LEU A 181 -10.08 -17.15 -21.59
CA LEU A 181 -8.82 -16.52 -21.16
C LEU A 181 -8.45 -15.34 -22.06
N HIS A 182 -8.68 -15.44 -23.37
CA HIS A 182 -8.47 -14.35 -24.31
C HIS A 182 -9.41 -13.15 -24.05
N ALA A 183 -10.68 -13.43 -23.81
CA ALA A 183 -11.64 -12.39 -23.43
C ALA A 183 -11.24 -11.69 -22.12
N HIS A 184 -10.80 -12.48 -21.14
CA HIS A 184 -10.29 -11.95 -19.88
C HIS A 184 -9.02 -11.10 -20.06
N PHE A 185 -8.09 -11.55 -20.90
CA PHE A 185 -6.88 -10.79 -21.23
C PHE A 185 -7.22 -9.42 -21.85
N LYS A 186 -8.19 -9.37 -22.78
CA LYS A 186 -8.65 -8.10 -23.38
C LYS A 186 -9.28 -7.18 -22.35
N TYR A 187 -10.19 -7.72 -21.53
CA TYR A 187 -10.82 -6.98 -20.44
C TYR A 187 -9.78 -6.35 -19.49
N LEU A 188 -8.79 -7.13 -19.07
CA LEU A 188 -7.71 -6.61 -18.21
C LEU A 188 -6.92 -5.50 -18.90
N GLY A 189 -6.70 -5.61 -20.22
CA GLY A 189 -6.04 -4.57 -21.02
C GLY A 189 -6.82 -3.26 -21.03
N GLU A 190 -8.15 -3.32 -21.21
CA GLU A 190 -9.06 -2.18 -21.16
C GLU A 190 -9.03 -1.50 -19.79
N GLN A 191 -9.16 -2.29 -18.71
CA GLN A 191 -9.13 -1.77 -17.35
C GLN A 191 -7.79 -1.09 -16.99
N ILE A 192 -6.67 -1.65 -17.44
CA ILE A 192 -5.35 -1.00 -17.28
C ILE A 192 -5.33 0.33 -18.02
N GLY A 193 -5.83 0.38 -19.25
CA GLY A 193 -5.89 1.62 -20.05
C GLY A 193 -6.79 2.70 -19.44
N GLU A 194 -7.87 2.32 -18.76
CA GLU A 194 -8.74 3.23 -18.01
C GLU A 194 -7.99 3.85 -16.82
N ILE A 195 -7.35 3.01 -15.99
CA ILE A 195 -6.56 3.49 -14.86
C ILE A 195 -5.37 4.35 -15.32
N ASP A 196 -4.72 4.03 -16.44
CA ASP A 196 -3.63 4.85 -16.98
C ASP A 196 -4.13 6.25 -17.38
N ARG A 197 -5.34 6.37 -17.92
CA ARG A 197 -5.97 7.66 -18.21
C ARG A 197 -6.31 8.44 -16.93
N GLU A 198 -6.88 7.76 -15.91
CA GLU A 198 -7.17 8.38 -14.61
C GLU A 198 -5.90 8.89 -13.92
N LEU A 199 -4.83 8.10 -13.94
CA LEU A 199 -3.53 8.50 -13.41
C LEU A 199 -2.97 9.73 -14.14
N GLY A 200 -3.09 9.78 -15.46
CA GLY A 200 -2.68 10.91 -16.27
C GLY A 200 -3.47 12.19 -15.95
N GLN A 201 -4.78 12.07 -15.72
CA GLN A 201 -5.63 13.20 -15.33
C GLN A 201 -5.27 13.73 -13.95
N GLN A 202 -5.10 12.86 -12.95
CA GLN A 202 -4.73 13.28 -11.59
C GLN A 202 -3.36 13.97 -11.54
N LEU A 203 -2.38 13.48 -12.33
CA LEU A 203 -1.07 14.13 -12.42
C LEU A 203 -1.17 15.53 -13.05
N ALA A 204 -2.00 15.69 -14.08
CA ALA A 204 -2.20 17.00 -14.70
C ALA A 204 -2.93 17.99 -13.76
N GLU A 205 -3.82 17.51 -12.90
CA GLU A 205 -4.49 18.33 -11.88
C GLU A 205 -3.53 18.76 -10.75
N ASP A 206 -2.63 17.86 -10.32
CA ASP A 206 -1.62 18.18 -9.31
C ASP A 206 -0.57 19.19 -9.82
N ASP A 207 -0.20 19.15 -11.10
CA ASP A 207 0.73 20.11 -11.73
C ASP A 207 0.11 21.52 -11.90
N LEU A 208 -1.22 21.64 -11.91
CA LEU A 208 -1.94 22.90 -11.95
C LEU A 208 -2.22 23.52 -10.57
N GLY A 209 -1.99 22.77 -9.49
CA GLY A 209 -2.11 23.24 -8.10
C GLY A 209 -0.85 23.92 -7.58
N PRO A 210 -0.94 24.71 -6.47
CA PRO A 210 0.24 25.33 -5.86
C PRO A 210 1.20 24.23 -5.41
N THR A 211 2.35 24.14 -6.07
CA THR A 211 3.43 23.20 -5.80
C THR A 211 3.81 23.30 -4.32
N PRO A 212 3.61 22.26 -3.48
CA PRO A 212 4.24 22.23 -2.17
C PRO A 212 5.73 22.20 -2.41
N ALA A 213 6.47 23.11 -1.80
CA ALA A 213 7.92 23.21 -1.91
C ALA A 213 8.53 21.83 -1.62
N VAL A 214 8.95 21.13 -2.68
CA VAL A 214 9.69 19.89 -2.59
C VAL A 214 11.07 20.26 -2.10
N ASP A 215 11.42 19.85 -0.88
CA ASP A 215 12.79 19.91 -0.39
C ASP A 215 13.67 19.09 -1.35
N PRO A 216 14.58 19.73 -2.13
CA PRO A 216 15.39 19.03 -3.13
C PRO A 216 16.40 18.05 -2.52
N ARG A 217 16.45 17.90 -1.20
CA ARG A 217 17.33 16.96 -0.49
C ARG A 217 16.67 15.64 -0.11
N ARG A 218 15.39 15.44 -0.42
CA ARG A 218 14.71 14.15 -0.20
C ARG A 218 14.61 13.38 -1.52
N GLY A 219 15.65 12.62 -1.73
CA GLY A 219 15.94 11.59 -2.71
C GLY A 219 14.83 11.05 -3.58
N ALA A 220 15.06 11.21 -4.87
CA ALA A 220 14.43 10.52 -6.00
C ALA A 220 14.70 9.00 -6.03
N ASP A 221 14.90 8.33 -4.89
CA ASP A 221 15.47 6.95 -4.85
C ASP A 221 14.45 5.82 -4.76
N HIS A 222 13.15 6.08 -4.84
CA HIS A 222 12.18 4.98 -4.69
C HIS A 222 11.25 4.74 -5.90
N CYS A 223 11.29 5.57 -6.95
CA CYS A 223 10.48 5.35 -8.17
C CYS A 223 11.26 4.81 -9.37
N GLN A 224 12.60 4.71 -9.34
CA GLN A 224 13.40 4.32 -10.52
C GLN A 224 13.97 2.89 -10.49
N ARG A 225 13.50 2.00 -9.62
CA ARG A 225 13.97 0.59 -9.59
C ARG A 225 12.94 -0.44 -10.04
N VAL A 226 12.07 -0.11 -10.98
CA VAL A 226 11.26 -1.11 -11.68
C VAL A 226 11.41 -0.90 -13.19
N GLY A 227 12.61 -1.02 -13.66
CA GLY A 227 12.88 -0.94 -15.09
C GLY A 227 14.33 -1.26 -15.41
N ARG A 228 14.71 -2.52 -15.33
CA ARG A 228 15.71 -3.29 -16.06
C ARG A 228 16.17 -4.48 -15.22
N ARG A 229 15.59 -5.62 -15.42
CA ARG A 229 16.32 -6.89 -15.35
C ARG A 229 16.27 -7.49 -16.73
N ASP A 230 17.41 -7.37 -17.36
CA ASP A 230 17.75 -8.07 -18.58
C ASP A 230 17.53 -9.56 -18.41
N GLY A 231 17.03 -10.17 -19.49
CA GLY A 231 16.79 -11.57 -19.57
C GLY A 231 18.07 -12.38 -19.38
N ARG A 232 17.89 -13.44 -18.68
CA ARG A 232 18.50 -14.76 -18.86
C ARG A 232 17.81 -15.71 -17.88
N TRP A 233 16.98 -16.53 -18.36
CA TRP A 233 16.84 -17.98 -18.26
C TRP A 233 15.63 -18.38 -19.10
#